data_81866dad3878386c08082dd8979ae471
#
_entry.id   81866dad3878386c08082dd8979ae471
#
_cell.length_a   1.000
_cell.length_b   1.000
_cell.length_c   1.000
_cell.angle_alpha   90.00
_cell.angle_beta   90.00
_cell.angle_gamma   90.00
#
_symmetry.space_group_name_H-M   'P 1'
#
loop_
_entity.id
_entity.type
_entity.pdbx_description
1 polymer ?
#
loop_
_entity_poly.entity_id
_entity_poly.type
_entity_poly.pdbx_seq_one_letter_code
_entity_poly.pdbx_strand_id
1 'polypeptide(L)'
;MTVPPNVTIAEARYAANDAMTLTQEYIARKLKEARKNEDDSDGYAEIPVKANTRLKCAAVLVPLAFSGGEWHLLFTRRTDRVQSHKGQVSFPGGACDEGETTPEQTALREAEEEIGMQRGDVQVLGQLSQLITISSYRITPVVGVIPFPYAFKVAGVEVARVFTIPLVWLSDHNNYWEFLLRDSERSLITYHPFDGELLWGATARMTVTFLKTIGTLTGK
;
A
#
# COMPACT_ATOMS: atom_id res chain seq x y z
N MET A 1 -12.26 37.36 -17.75
CA MET A 1 -12.54 35.96 -17.40
C MET A 1 -11.59 35.63 -16.24
N THR A 2 -12.15 35.60 -15.05
CA THR A 2 -11.42 35.38 -13.80
C THR A 2 -11.24 33.87 -13.59
N VAL A 3 -10.00 33.42 -13.41
CA VAL A 3 -9.63 32.06 -13.06
C VAL A 3 -10.25 31.71 -11.71
N PRO A 4 -10.91 30.56 -11.53
CA PRO A 4 -11.49 30.21 -10.24
C PRO A 4 -10.39 29.99 -9.20
N PRO A 5 -10.60 30.42 -7.94
CA PRO A 5 -9.59 30.49 -6.89
C PRO A 5 -9.27 29.14 -6.22
N ASN A 6 -9.61 28.00 -6.79
CA ASN A 6 -9.55 26.70 -6.11
C ASN A 6 -8.27 25.89 -6.34
N VAL A 7 -7.32 26.38 -7.14
CA VAL A 7 -6.04 25.70 -7.37
C VAL A 7 -5.00 26.04 -6.30
N THR A 8 -5.12 27.19 -5.67
CA THR A 8 -4.12 27.77 -4.76
C THR A 8 -4.21 27.21 -3.32
N ILE A 9 -5.32 26.63 -2.90
CA ILE A 9 -5.53 26.20 -1.51
C ILE A 9 -4.88 24.84 -1.22
N ALA A 10 -4.84 23.93 -2.19
CA ALA A 10 -4.18 22.63 -2.02
C ALA A 10 -2.65 22.78 -2.00
N GLU A 11 -2.09 23.61 -2.87
CA GLU A 11 -0.66 23.95 -2.87
C GLU A 11 -0.25 24.72 -1.62
N ALA A 12 -1.08 25.64 -1.12
CA ALA A 12 -0.80 26.41 0.08
C ALA A 12 -0.84 25.54 1.36
N ARG A 13 -1.67 24.52 1.45
CA ARG A 13 -1.70 23.61 2.62
C ARG A 13 -0.51 22.65 2.65
N TYR A 14 0.04 22.28 1.51
CA TYR A 14 1.28 21.49 1.44
C TYR A 14 2.52 22.35 1.75
N ALA A 15 2.47 23.65 1.46
CA ALA A 15 3.55 24.62 1.73
C ALA A 15 3.54 25.17 3.17
N ALA A 16 2.44 25.03 3.92
CA ALA A 16 2.30 25.61 5.27
C ALA A 16 2.71 24.66 6.42
N ASN A 17 2.92 23.38 6.15
CA ASN A 17 3.60 22.47 7.09
C ASN A 17 5.03 22.31 6.60
N ASP A 18 6.01 22.93 7.29
CA ASP A 18 7.46 22.85 7.03
C ASP A 18 7.79 21.84 5.94
N ALA A 19 8.08 22.36 4.74
CA ALA A 19 8.24 21.57 3.52
C ALA A 19 9.44 20.62 3.66
N MET A 20 9.28 19.60 4.47
CA MET A 20 10.13 18.43 4.46
C MET A 20 9.79 17.68 3.18
N THR A 21 10.54 17.98 2.12
CA THR A 21 10.41 17.32 0.83
C THR A 21 10.40 15.82 1.08
N LEU A 22 9.32 15.13 0.72
CA LEU A 22 9.19 13.67 0.88
C LEU A 22 10.20 13.01 -0.05
N THR A 23 11.41 12.74 0.46
CA THR A 23 12.48 12.08 -0.30
C THR A 23 12.51 10.58 0.01
N GLN A 24 13.19 9.82 -0.85
CA GLN A 24 13.38 8.37 -0.65
C GLN A 24 14.12 8.11 0.68
N GLU A 25 15.12 8.91 1.00
CA GLU A 25 15.90 8.81 2.23
C GLU A 25 15.03 9.09 3.47
N TYR A 26 14.13 10.07 3.36
CA TYR A 26 13.18 10.36 4.42
C TYR A 26 12.24 9.16 4.66
N ILE A 27 11.66 8.62 3.59
CA ILE A 27 10.76 7.45 3.66
C ILE A 27 11.51 6.26 4.26
N ALA A 28 12.71 5.93 3.76
CA ALA A 28 13.53 4.82 4.26
C ALA A 28 13.85 4.97 5.74
N ARG A 29 14.19 6.20 6.18
CA ARG A 29 14.44 6.50 7.59
C ARG A 29 13.19 6.28 8.44
N LYS A 30 12.01 6.76 8.00
CA LYS A 30 10.76 6.58 8.73
C LYS A 30 10.34 5.11 8.85
N LEU A 31 10.50 4.32 7.81
CA LEU A 31 10.27 2.87 7.85
C LEU A 31 11.19 2.19 8.86
N LYS A 32 12.48 2.57 8.88
CA LYS A 32 13.46 2.02 9.83
C LYS A 32 13.17 2.42 11.28
N GLU A 33 12.72 3.66 11.52
CA GLU A 33 12.32 4.16 12.84
C GLU A 33 11.09 3.40 13.36
N ALA A 34 10.07 3.23 12.52
CA ALA A 34 8.84 2.51 12.88
C ALA A 34 9.15 1.06 13.30
N ARG A 35 9.95 0.35 12.51
CA ARG A 35 10.32 -1.04 12.80
C ARG A 35 11.11 -1.24 14.11
N LYS A 36 11.88 -0.25 14.55
CA LYS A 36 12.59 -0.31 15.84
C LYS A 36 11.68 -0.22 17.05
N ASN A 37 10.52 0.40 16.88
CA ASN A 37 9.56 0.65 17.94
C ASN A 37 8.48 -0.43 18.02
N GLU A 38 8.49 -1.38 17.07
CA GLU A 38 7.59 -2.53 17.08
C GLU A 38 8.22 -3.67 17.89
N ASP A 39 7.47 -4.13 18.89
CA ASP A 39 7.69 -5.44 19.46
C ASP A 39 7.25 -6.47 18.42
N ASP A 40 8.06 -7.53 18.16
CA ASP A 40 7.77 -8.56 17.13
C ASP A 40 6.39 -9.25 17.30
N SER A 41 5.69 -8.96 18.40
CA SER A 41 4.35 -9.46 18.72
C SER A 41 3.19 -8.62 18.15
N ASP A 42 3.42 -7.38 17.71
CA ASP A 42 2.37 -6.39 17.41
C ASP A 42 2.01 -6.26 15.93
N GLY A 43 2.15 -7.33 15.13
CA GLY A 43 1.52 -7.36 13.82
C GLY A 43 0.03 -7.05 13.96
N TYR A 44 -0.45 -5.99 13.28
CA TYR A 44 -1.87 -5.65 13.27
C TYR A 44 -2.68 -6.85 12.78
N ALA A 45 -3.53 -7.40 13.65
CA ALA A 45 -4.42 -8.50 13.27
C ALA A 45 -5.83 -7.95 12.99
N GLU A 46 -6.35 -8.19 11.78
CA GLU A 46 -7.75 -7.91 11.46
C GLU A 46 -8.71 -8.77 12.31
N ILE A 47 -8.20 -9.86 12.88
CA ILE A 47 -8.94 -10.76 13.79
C ILE A 47 -8.04 -11.19 14.95
N PRO A 48 -8.62 -11.48 16.15
CA PRO A 48 -7.89 -12.17 17.19
C PRO A 48 -7.37 -13.52 16.66
N VAL A 49 -6.05 -13.66 16.63
CA VAL A 49 -5.41 -14.91 16.20
C VAL A 49 -5.53 -15.91 17.34
N LYS A 50 -6.26 -17.00 17.13
CA LYS A 50 -6.29 -18.09 18.10
C LYS A 50 -4.89 -18.68 18.22
N ALA A 51 -4.47 -19.03 19.43
CA ALA A 51 -3.11 -19.50 19.76
C ALA A 51 -2.55 -20.61 18.85
N ASN A 52 -3.41 -21.38 18.17
CA ASN A 52 -3.03 -22.49 17.31
C ASN A 52 -3.32 -22.24 15.80
N THR A 53 -3.59 -20.99 15.40
CA THR A 53 -3.83 -20.69 13.98
C THR A 53 -2.53 -20.77 13.19
N ARG A 54 -2.44 -21.70 12.23
CA ARG A 54 -1.32 -21.74 11.29
C ARG A 54 -1.49 -20.62 10.27
N LEU A 55 -0.71 -19.57 10.43
CA LEU A 55 -0.68 -18.46 9.49
C LEU A 55 0.14 -18.84 8.25
N LYS A 56 -0.38 -18.48 7.07
CA LYS A 56 0.34 -18.59 5.81
C LYS A 56 1.18 -17.33 5.59
N CYS A 57 2.42 -17.50 5.14
CA CYS A 57 3.27 -16.38 4.77
C CYS A 57 2.80 -15.75 3.46
N ALA A 58 2.85 -14.42 3.39
CA ALA A 58 2.67 -13.65 2.17
C ALA A 58 3.46 -12.34 2.23
N ALA A 59 3.77 -11.78 1.07
CA ALA A 59 4.33 -10.43 0.99
C ALA A 59 3.76 -9.70 -0.22
N VAL A 60 3.69 -8.37 -0.10
CA VAL A 60 3.24 -7.48 -1.18
C VAL A 60 4.26 -6.38 -1.38
N LEU A 61 4.44 -5.95 -2.61
CA LEU A 61 5.19 -4.73 -2.92
C LEU A 61 4.25 -3.53 -2.79
N VAL A 62 4.66 -2.52 -2.02
CA VAL A 62 4.02 -1.19 -1.95
C VAL A 62 4.84 -0.26 -2.85
N PRO A 63 4.50 -0.15 -4.15
CA PRO A 63 5.36 0.53 -5.11
C PRO A 63 5.12 2.02 -5.08
N LEU A 64 6.19 2.78 -4.88
CA LEU A 64 6.24 4.24 -4.97
C LEU A 64 6.72 4.67 -6.34
N ALA A 65 5.93 5.46 -7.05
CA ALA A 65 6.26 6.06 -8.33
C ALA A 65 6.31 7.59 -8.20
N PHE A 66 7.32 8.23 -8.76
CA PHE A 66 7.36 9.70 -8.84
C PHE A 66 6.97 10.13 -10.24
N SER A 67 5.89 10.90 -10.34
CA SER A 67 5.34 11.36 -11.63
C SER A 67 4.70 12.74 -11.49
N GLY A 68 4.88 13.59 -12.51
CA GLY A 68 4.24 14.92 -12.50
C GLY A 68 4.67 15.83 -11.34
N GLY A 69 5.80 15.56 -10.69
CA GLY A 69 6.27 16.34 -9.54
C GLY A 69 5.76 15.85 -8.19
N GLU A 70 5.02 14.73 -8.13
CA GLU A 70 4.44 14.18 -6.91
C GLU A 70 4.62 12.66 -6.81
N TRP A 71 4.51 12.15 -5.59
CA TRP A 71 4.56 10.72 -5.31
C TRP A 71 3.19 10.08 -5.49
N HIS A 72 3.18 8.87 -6.02
CA HIS A 72 2.03 8.00 -6.20
C HIS A 72 2.29 6.64 -5.57
N LEU A 73 1.23 5.95 -5.17
CA LEU A 73 1.26 4.50 -4.97
C LEU A 73 0.67 3.81 -6.19
N LEU A 74 1.30 2.70 -6.59
CA LEU A 74 0.81 1.86 -7.67
C LEU A 74 -0.02 0.71 -7.10
N PHE A 75 -1.11 0.39 -7.79
CA PHE A 75 -2.03 -0.68 -7.47
C PHE A 75 -2.33 -1.54 -8.68
N THR A 76 -2.76 -2.76 -8.44
CA THR A 76 -3.34 -3.66 -9.44
C THR A 76 -4.83 -3.84 -9.17
N ARG A 77 -5.62 -4.05 -10.21
CA ARG A 77 -6.97 -4.57 -10.11
C ARG A 77 -6.97 -6.01 -10.61
N ARG A 78 -7.47 -6.92 -9.79
CA ARG A 78 -7.60 -8.33 -10.17
C ARG A 78 -8.66 -8.52 -11.23
N THR A 79 -8.49 -9.54 -12.07
CA THR A 79 -9.52 -9.90 -13.06
C THR A 79 -10.76 -10.51 -12.38
N ASP A 80 -11.89 -10.50 -13.09
CA ASP A 80 -13.09 -11.20 -12.64
C ASP A 80 -13.01 -12.73 -12.87
N ARG A 81 -11.91 -13.21 -13.49
CA ARG A 81 -11.69 -14.62 -13.86
C ARG A 81 -11.00 -15.43 -12.76
N VAL A 82 -10.34 -14.78 -11.81
CA VAL A 82 -9.70 -15.47 -10.66
C VAL A 82 -10.75 -16.06 -9.73
N GLN A 83 -10.38 -17.09 -8.96
CA GLN A 83 -11.33 -17.77 -8.05
C GLN A 83 -11.68 -16.92 -6.82
N SER A 84 -10.72 -16.12 -6.32
CA SER A 84 -10.87 -15.32 -5.12
C SER A 84 -10.54 -13.84 -5.39
N HIS A 85 -11.18 -12.93 -4.62
CA HIS A 85 -10.90 -11.49 -4.67
C HIS A 85 -11.11 -10.85 -6.05
N LYS A 86 -12.13 -11.31 -6.79
CA LYS A 86 -12.49 -10.80 -8.11
C LYS A 86 -12.68 -9.30 -8.12
N GLY A 87 -12.06 -8.61 -9.09
CA GLY A 87 -12.17 -7.18 -9.26
C GLY A 87 -11.63 -6.31 -8.12
N GLN A 88 -10.98 -6.91 -7.11
CA GLN A 88 -10.44 -6.14 -5.98
C GLN A 88 -9.15 -5.43 -6.38
N VAL A 89 -8.97 -4.25 -5.77
CA VAL A 89 -7.73 -3.50 -5.83
C VAL A 89 -6.75 -4.03 -4.78
N SER A 90 -5.52 -4.31 -5.20
CA SER A 90 -4.45 -4.81 -4.33
C SER A 90 -3.10 -4.20 -4.68
N PHE A 91 -2.16 -4.31 -3.78
CA PHE A 91 -0.76 -4.22 -4.12
C PHE A 91 -0.32 -5.50 -4.84
N PRO A 92 0.65 -5.46 -5.78
CA PRO A 92 1.25 -6.67 -6.33
C PRO A 92 1.81 -7.56 -5.22
N GLY A 93 1.49 -8.85 -5.24
CA GLY A 93 1.96 -9.73 -4.19
C GLY A 93 1.16 -11.01 -4.02
N GLY A 94 1.71 -11.92 -3.24
CA GLY A 94 1.12 -13.23 -3.01
C GLY A 94 1.75 -14.03 -1.88
N ALA A 95 1.52 -15.33 -1.91
CA ALA A 95 2.04 -16.26 -0.92
C ALA A 95 3.56 -16.47 -1.07
N CYS A 96 4.25 -16.73 0.05
CA CYS A 96 5.64 -17.11 0.00
C CYS A 96 5.78 -18.50 -0.62
N ASP A 97 6.79 -18.65 -1.51
CA ASP A 97 7.17 -19.92 -2.06
C ASP A 97 8.20 -20.65 -1.17
N GLU A 98 8.30 -21.96 -1.37
CA GLU A 98 9.30 -22.76 -0.70
C GLU A 98 10.72 -22.31 -1.12
N GLY A 99 11.56 -22.05 -0.12
CA GLY A 99 12.92 -21.56 -0.34
C GLY A 99 13.08 -20.04 -0.30
N GLU A 100 12.01 -19.28 -0.31
CA GLU A 100 12.07 -17.84 -0.06
C GLU A 100 12.33 -17.58 1.44
N THR A 101 13.35 -16.79 1.73
CA THR A 101 13.81 -16.54 3.12
C THR A 101 13.48 -15.13 3.59
N THR A 102 13.13 -14.22 2.67
CA THR A 102 12.81 -12.84 3.00
C THR A 102 11.51 -12.39 2.31
N PRO A 103 10.73 -11.48 2.94
CA PRO A 103 9.54 -10.91 2.32
C PRO A 103 9.81 -10.18 1.00
N GLU A 104 11.00 -9.59 0.86
CA GLU A 104 11.42 -8.92 -0.37
C GLU A 104 11.47 -9.89 -1.55
N GLN A 105 11.97 -11.11 -1.34
CA GLN A 105 12.02 -12.12 -2.41
C GLN A 105 10.63 -12.42 -2.94
N THR A 106 9.67 -12.66 -2.04
CA THR A 106 8.26 -12.91 -2.41
C THR A 106 7.64 -11.70 -3.11
N ALA A 107 7.74 -10.51 -2.51
CA ALA A 107 7.11 -9.31 -3.05
C ALA A 107 7.63 -8.94 -4.45
N LEU A 108 8.95 -9.08 -4.67
CA LEU A 108 9.58 -8.78 -5.95
C LEU A 108 9.28 -9.88 -7.00
N ARG A 109 9.23 -11.16 -6.63
CA ARG A 109 8.83 -12.24 -7.54
C ARG A 109 7.40 -12.04 -8.02
N GLU A 110 6.48 -11.82 -7.12
CA GLU A 110 5.07 -11.61 -7.43
C GLU A 110 4.86 -10.38 -8.32
N ALA A 111 5.54 -9.26 -8.03
CA ALA A 111 5.48 -8.06 -8.87
C ALA A 111 6.04 -8.32 -10.30
N GLU A 112 7.07 -9.16 -10.42
CA GLU A 112 7.60 -9.56 -11.72
C GLU A 112 6.59 -10.44 -12.48
N GLU A 113 5.96 -11.40 -11.80
CA GLU A 113 4.97 -12.32 -12.38
C GLU A 113 3.66 -11.62 -12.76
N GLU A 114 3.11 -10.78 -11.87
CA GLU A 114 1.82 -10.12 -12.06
C GLU A 114 1.85 -8.96 -13.07
N ILE A 115 2.90 -8.12 -13.01
CA ILE A 115 2.97 -6.85 -13.77
C ILE A 115 4.25 -6.68 -14.58
N GLY A 116 5.14 -7.67 -14.61
CA GLY A 116 6.40 -7.62 -15.35
C GLY A 116 7.43 -6.64 -14.82
N MET A 117 7.30 -6.23 -13.55
CA MET A 117 8.26 -5.35 -12.89
C MET A 117 9.54 -6.13 -12.59
N GLN A 118 10.64 -5.78 -13.26
CA GLN A 118 11.91 -6.46 -13.02
C GLN A 118 12.42 -6.19 -11.59
N ARG A 119 12.85 -7.24 -10.90
CA ARG A 119 13.31 -7.14 -9.49
C ARG A 119 14.43 -6.13 -9.32
N GLY A 120 15.34 -6.04 -10.30
CA GLY A 120 16.47 -5.11 -10.28
C GLY A 120 16.09 -3.64 -10.49
N ASP A 121 14.88 -3.36 -10.97
CA ASP A 121 14.38 -2.00 -11.18
C ASP A 121 13.73 -1.42 -9.90
N VAL A 122 13.50 -2.25 -8.88
CA VAL A 122 12.88 -1.84 -7.62
C VAL A 122 13.93 -1.51 -6.58
N GLN A 123 13.98 -0.27 -6.13
CA GLN A 123 14.80 0.14 -4.99
C GLN A 123 14.00 -0.08 -3.70
N VAL A 124 14.25 -1.17 -2.98
CA VAL A 124 13.60 -1.44 -1.69
C VAL A 124 14.04 -0.42 -0.65
N LEU A 125 13.09 0.22 0.01
CA LEU A 125 13.32 1.20 1.08
C LEU A 125 13.16 0.61 2.48
N GLY A 126 12.32 -0.42 2.64
CA GLY A 126 12.05 -1.06 3.91
C GLY A 126 10.73 -1.83 3.92
N GLN A 127 10.25 -2.16 5.10
CA GLN A 127 9.01 -2.90 5.33
C GLN A 127 8.10 -2.14 6.30
N LEU A 128 6.79 -2.36 6.19
CA LEU A 128 5.81 -1.95 7.20
C LEU A 128 5.55 -3.12 8.18
N SER A 129 4.83 -2.79 9.24
CA SER A 129 4.27 -3.77 10.18
C SER A 129 3.47 -4.84 9.43
N GLN A 130 3.59 -6.07 9.91
CA GLN A 130 2.86 -7.19 9.35
C GLN A 130 1.35 -7.04 9.58
N LEU A 131 0.56 -7.44 8.60
CA LEU A 131 -0.89 -7.49 8.67
C LEU A 131 -1.35 -8.96 8.68
N ILE A 132 -2.14 -9.34 9.70
CA ILE A 132 -2.78 -10.66 9.73
C ILE A 132 -4.22 -10.52 9.24
N THR A 133 -4.54 -11.21 8.14
CA THR A 133 -5.85 -11.14 7.49
C THR A 133 -6.83 -12.18 8.04
N ILE A 134 -8.12 -11.96 7.79
CA ILE A 134 -9.19 -12.92 8.11
C ILE A 134 -9.01 -14.27 7.40
N SER A 135 -8.31 -14.30 6.28
CA SER A 135 -7.98 -15.51 5.51
C SER A 135 -6.73 -16.24 6.04
N SER A 136 -6.27 -15.88 7.24
CA SER A 136 -5.11 -16.47 7.92
C SER A 136 -3.79 -16.28 7.18
N TYR A 137 -3.62 -15.20 6.45
CA TYR A 137 -2.33 -14.78 5.92
C TYR A 137 -1.66 -13.76 6.84
N ARG A 138 -0.36 -13.93 7.04
CA ARG A 138 0.54 -12.93 7.61
C ARG A 138 1.24 -12.25 6.44
N ILE A 139 0.81 -11.04 6.13
CA ILE A 139 1.31 -10.27 4.99
C ILE A 139 2.36 -9.28 5.47
N THR A 140 3.54 -9.30 4.86
CA THR A 140 4.58 -8.29 5.07
C THR A 140 4.57 -7.32 3.88
N PRO A 141 4.20 -6.03 4.08
CA PRO A 141 4.30 -5.03 3.02
C PRO A 141 5.74 -4.55 2.88
N VAL A 142 6.29 -4.68 1.67
CA VAL A 142 7.63 -4.23 1.28
C VAL A 142 7.49 -2.94 0.49
N VAL A 143 8.07 -1.85 0.98
CA VAL A 143 8.01 -0.55 0.33
C VAL A 143 9.20 -0.39 -0.61
N GLY A 144 8.95 -0.07 -1.87
CA GLY A 144 9.99 0.11 -2.86
C GLY A 144 9.68 1.24 -3.85
N VAL A 145 10.71 1.93 -4.29
CA VAL A 145 10.62 2.92 -5.38
C VAL A 145 10.80 2.21 -6.71
N ILE A 146 9.94 2.55 -7.64
CA ILE A 146 9.94 2.02 -9.01
C ILE A 146 10.19 3.15 -10.03
N PRO A 147 10.84 2.86 -11.17
CA PRO A 147 10.87 3.80 -12.28
C PRO A 147 9.46 4.04 -12.83
N PHE A 148 9.17 5.29 -13.21
CA PHE A 148 7.88 5.63 -13.79
C PHE A 148 8.04 6.78 -14.80
N PRO A 149 7.45 6.72 -16.03
CA PRO A 149 6.61 5.62 -16.52
C PRO A 149 7.37 4.30 -16.70
N TYR A 150 6.68 3.17 -16.59
CA TYR A 150 7.21 1.83 -16.75
C TYR A 150 6.38 1.02 -17.75
N ALA A 151 7.05 0.22 -18.59
CA ALA A 151 6.39 -0.64 -19.59
C ALA A 151 5.90 -1.95 -18.96
N PHE A 152 4.80 -1.87 -18.20
CA PHE A 152 4.22 -3.04 -17.52
C PHE A 152 3.81 -4.13 -18.51
N LYS A 153 4.14 -5.39 -18.18
CA LYS A 153 3.67 -6.59 -18.87
C LYS A 153 2.72 -7.33 -17.95
N VAL A 154 1.46 -6.99 -18.06
CA VAL A 154 0.41 -7.49 -17.16
C VAL A 154 0.10 -8.96 -17.44
N ALA A 155 0.10 -9.81 -16.40
CA ALA A 155 -0.39 -11.18 -16.47
C ALA A 155 -1.92 -11.16 -16.58
N GLY A 156 -2.44 -11.09 -17.81
CA GLY A 156 -3.85 -10.84 -18.13
C GLY A 156 -4.86 -11.88 -17.61
N VAL A 157 -4.39 -12.98 -17.02
CA VAL A 157 -5.24 -13.96 -16.31
C VAL A 157 -5.57 -13.46 -14.90
N GLU A 158 -4.62 -12.80 -14.22
CA GLU A 158 -4.75 -12.38 -12.83
C GLU A 158 -5.01 -10.90 -12.67
N VAL A 159 -4.33 -10.07 -13.44
CA VAL A 159 -4.40 -8.61 -13.35
C VAL A 159 -5.13 -8.05 -14.57
N ALA A 160 -6.17 -7.25 -14.30
CA ALA A 160 -6.94 -6.56 -15.32
C ALA A 160 -6.39 -5.17 -15.64
N ARG A 161 -5.82 -4.51 -14.63
CA ARG A 161 -5.36 -3.11 -14.74
C ARG A 161 -4.23 -2.84 -13.76
N VAL A 162 -3.28 -1.99 -14.18
CA VAL A 162 -2.28 -1.34 -13.34
C VAL A 162 -2.56 0.16 -13.37
N PHE A 163 -2.58 0.82 -12.21
CA PHE A 163 -2.85 2.24 -12.10
C PHE A 163 -2.17 2.84 -10.86
N THR A 164 -2.12 4.16 -10.81
CA THR A 164 -1.51 4.87 -9.69
C THR A 164 -2.51 5.83 -9.05
N ILE A 165 -2.37 6.07 -7.75
CA ILE A 165 -3.13 7.08 -7.00
C ILE A 165 -2.13 8.01 -6.33
N PRO A 166 -2.29 9.36 -6.48
CA PRO A 166 -1.41 10.33 -5.84
C PRO A 166 -1.41 10.21 -4.31
N LEU A 167 -0.24 10.31 -3.68
CA LEU A 167 -0.15 10.28 -2.21
C LEU A 167 -0.93 11.42 -1.57
N VAL A 168 -0.96 12.58 -2.19
CA VAL A 168 -1.72 13.73 -1.71
C VAL A 168 -3.20 13.41 -1.59
N TRP A 169 -3.77 12.69 -2.58
CA TRP A 169 -5.17 12.26 -2.53
C TRP A 169 -5.40 11.18 -1.46
N LEU A 170 -4.50 10.20 -1.36
CA LEU A 170 -4.58 9.13 -0.36
C LEU A 170 -4.43 9.65 1.08
N SER A 171 -3.72 10.77 1.27
CA SER A 171 -3.47 11.39 2.58
C SER A 171 -4.63 12.27 3.07
N ASP A 172 -5.56 12.62 2.19
CA ASP A 172 -6.72 13.45 2.56
C ASP A 172 -7.76 12.60 3.32
N HIS A 173 -8.01 12.96 4.59
CA HIS A 173 -9.00 12.30 5.44
C HIS A 173 -10.43 12.31 4.87
N ASN A 174 -10.75 13.25 3.98
CA ASN A 174 -12.07 13.30 3.34
C ASN A 174 -12.25 12.22 2.27
N ASN A 175 -11.16 11.56 1.86
CA ASN A 175 -11.19 10.55 0.82
C ASN A 175 -11.34 9.12 1.35
N TYR A 176 -11.40 8.92 2.68
CA TYR A 176 -11.63 7.59 3.22
C TYR A 176 -12.44 7.61 4.51
N TRP A 177 -13.08 6.48 4.80
CA TRP A 177 -13.75 6.20 6.06
C TRP A 177 -13.11 5.02 6.78
N GLU A 178 -13.15 5.08 8.09
CA GLU A 178 -12.82 3.99 8.98
C GLU A 178 -14.06 3.64 9.80
N PHE A 179 -14.60 2.44 9.59
CA PHE A 179 -15.78 1.94 10.26
C PHE A 179 -15.38 0.96 11.35
N LEU A 180 -15.76 1.23 12.60
CA LEU A 180 -15.67 0.22 13.65
C LEU A 180 -16.74 -0.84 13.42
N LEU A 181 -16.32 -2.10 13.38
CA LEU A 181 -17.24 -3.23 13.27
C LEU A 181 -17.88 -3.47 14.63
N ARG A 182 -19.20 -3.68 14.64
CA ARG A 182 -19.97 -3.95 15.89
C ARG A 182 -19.34 -5.12 16.65
N ASP A 183 -19.28 -4.97 17.96
CA ASP A 183 -18.79 -5.99 18.90
C ASP A 183 -17.34 -6.45 18.69
N SER A 184 -16.52 -5.61 18.07
CA SER A 184 -15.10 -5.88 17.87
C SER A 184 -14.28 -4.58 17.92
N GLU A 185 -13.03 -4.68 18.34
CA GLU A 185 -12.06 -3.58 18.24
C GLU A 185 -11.55 -3.36 16.80
N ARG A 186 -12.19 -4.02 15.84
CA ARG A 186 -11.77 -4.00 14.43
C ARG A 186 -12.36 -2.83 13.70
N SER A 187 -11.58 -2.31 12.78
CA SER A 187 -12.07 -1.32 11.84
C SER A 187 -11.84 -1.77 10.39
N LEU A 188 -12.78 -1.39 9.54
CA LEU A 188 -12.70 -1.52 8.10
C LEU A 188 -12.38 -0.16 7.51
N ILE A 189 -11.34 -0.08 6.70
CA ILE A 189 -11.02 1.13 5.94
C ILE A 189 -11.51 0.97 4.51
N THR A 190 -12.14 2.02 3.98
CA THR A 190 -12.51 2.13 2.58
C THR A 190 -12.30 3.56 2.11
N TYR A 191 -11.71 3.73 0.94
CA TYR A 191 -11.56 5.00 0.26
C TYR A 191 -12.77 5.28 -0.62
N HIS A 192 -13.00 6.54 -0.97
CA HIS A 192 -13.86 6.89 -2.10
C HIS A 192 -13.30 6.25 -3.38
N PRO A 193 -14.14 5.93 -4.38
CA PRO A 193 -13.63 5.46 -5.66
C PRO A 193 -12.70 6.49 -6.30
N PHE A 194 -11.54 6.05 -6.74
CA PHE A 194 -10.59 6.84 -7.53
C PHE A 194 -10.52 6.25 -8.93
N ASP A 195 -10.85 7.04 -9.94
CA ASP A 195 -10.91 6.61 -11.34
C ASP A 195 -11.71 5.30 -11.55
N GLY A 196 -12.82 5.17 -10.82
CA GLY A 196 -13.72 4.00 -10.83
C GLY A 196 -13.25 2.81 -10.01
N GLU A 197 -12.07 2.86 -9.38
CA GLU A 197 -11.50 1.78 -8.59
C GLU A 197 -11.73 2.00 -7.09
N LEU A 198 -12.16 0.94 -6.40
CA LEU A 198 -12.45 0.98 -4.96
C LEU A 198 -11.31 0.36 -4.16
N LEU A 199 -10.63 1.16 -3.34
CA LEU A 199 -9.60 0.75 -2.42
C LEU A 199 -10.20 0.51 -1.03
N TRP A 200 -10.15 -0.73 -0.52
CA TRP A 200 -10.73 -1.09 0.77
C TRP A 200 -10.01 -2.26 1.45
N GLY A 201 -10.40 -2.57 2.69
CA GLY A 201 -9.91 -3.74 3.43
C GLY A 201 -8.42 -3.74 3.70
N ALA A 202 -7.76 -4.89 3.54
CA ALA A 202 -6.33 -5.08 3.82
C ALA A 202 -5.44 -4.10 3.04
N THR A 203 -5.72 -3.86 1.76
CA THR A 203 -4.94 -2.93 0.93
C THR A 203 -5.08 -1.49 1.42
N ALA A 204 -6.31 -1.05 1.75
CA ALA A 204 -6.53 0.28 2.34
C ALA A 204 -5.84 0.40 3.71
N ARG A 205 -5.87 -0.65 4.54
CA ARG A 205 -5.18 -0.68 5.83
C ARG A 205 -3.67 -0.50 5.66
N MET A 206 -3.04 -1.26 4.78
CA MET A 206 -1.61 -1.13 4.49
C MET A 206 -1.26 0.27 3.96
N THR A 207 -2.12 0.85 3.10
CA THR A 207 -1.98 2.23 2.60
C THR A 207 -2.00 3.23 3.75
N VAL A 208 -3.00 3.19 4.63
CA VAL A 208 -3.10 4.09 5.79
C VAL A 208 -1.92 3.91 6.74
N THR A 209 -1.49 2.66 6.98
CA THR A 209 -0.30 2.37 7.81
C THR A 209 0.95 3.01 7.21
N PHE A 210 1.15 2.88 5.90
CA PHE A 210 2.25 3.54 5.20
C PHE A 210 2.22 5.07 5.36
N LEU A 211 1.07 5.70 5.10
CA LEU A 211 0.90 7.15 5.20
C LEU A 211 1.12 7.67 6.63
N LYS A 212 0.66 6.93 7.65
CA LYS A 212 0.94 7.23 9.07
C LYS A 212 2.44 7.13 9.37
N THR A 213 3.10 6.08 8.89
CA THR A 213 4.53 5.85 9.11
C THR A 213 5.38 6.99 8.54
N ILE A 214 5.06 7.47 7.36
CA ILE A 214 5.79 8.60 6.75
C ILE A 214 5.31 9.98 7.19
N GLY A 215 4.27 10.04 8.05
CA GLY A 215 3.78 11.29 8.65
C GLY A 215 2.98 12.19 7.70
N THR A 216 2.47 11.66 6.58
CA THR A 216 1.62 12.42 5.65
C THR A 216 0.15 12.37 6.06
N LEU A 217 -0.25 11.36 6.82
CA LEU A 217 -1.58 11.22 7.39
C LEU A 217 -1.57 11.85 8.79
N THR A 218 -1.98 13.10 8.89
CA THR A 218 -2.13 13.77 10.18
C THR A 218 -3.37 13.20 10.87
N GLY A 219 -3.24 12.81 12.15
CA GLY A 219 -4.35 12.30 12.95
C GLY A 219 -5.53 13.29 12.99
N LYS A 220 -6.75 12.72 13.16
CA LYS A 220 -7.93 13.53 13.48
C LYS A 220 -7.73 14.23 14.82
#